data_01a7330d093049ba6ae93f3396bf4473
#
_entry.id   01a7330d093049ba6ae93f3396bf4473
#
_cell.length_a   1.000
_cell.length_b   1.000
_cell.length_c   1.000
_cell.angle_alpha   90.00
_cell.angle_beta   90.00
_cell.angle_gamma   90.00
#
_symmetry.space_group_name_H-M   'P 1'
#
loop_
_entity.id
_entity.type
_entity.pdbx_description
1 polymer ?
#
loop_
_entity_poly.entity_id
_entity_poly.type
_entity_poly.pdbx_seq_one_letter_code
_entity_poly.pdbx_strand_id
1 'polypeptide(L)'
;MKVTDYFSKKATIVSFIMSIFVIYIHANNLSYYGIAANGRTVPNIVVNLCGGGIGGIAVPFFFTMSAYWLFRFDIHGNNAMDVLIRKMKKKTKTICLPYLLWNAFGMIFYMVITHIPFAANMMNNCEVISLTLPNVVEGVFFHKYYFTFWYLKDLIVLIAISPVLLVLLRNKCVALMSIIVSAVAVLLKLDFVIFKGTSLLFFMIGGYAVTYTKDFFENKENSAWKWLLAITLTGIIRYVNVPIIAELSYFISPILLWKSVDGVLPSDFHEKQINWFMTQSFFIYACHVIPVTIIGHILAKIGRNYLWATVSYMIAPWITLALIYIAANMLYKYAPRFYGLICGGRIKNE
;
A
#
# COMPACT_ATOMS: atom_id res chain seq x y z
N MET A 1 -3.35 12.14 22.74
CA MET A 1 -4.33 12.77 21.81
C MET A 1 -5.40 11.74 21.48
N LYS A 2 -6.67 12.01 21.85
CA LYS A 2 -7.79 11.11 21.51
C LYS A 2 -8.04 11.14 20.01
N VAL A 3 -8.37 10.00 19.42
CA VAL A 3 -8.77 9.84 18.02
C VAL A 3 -10.29 10.01 17.97
N THR A 4 -10.80 10.81 17.01
CA THR A 4 -12.25 10.83 16.78
C THR A 4 -12.69 9.49 16.17
N ASP A 5 -13.86 9.01 16.53
CA ASP A 5 -14.41 7.76 15.98
C ASP A 5 -14.55 7.85 14.46
N TYR A 6 -15.03 9.00 13.97
CA TYR A 6 -15.10 9.30 12.54
C TYR A 6 -13.76 9.10 11.81
N PHE A 7 -12.66 9.72 12.31
CA PHE A 7 -11.35 9.60 11.68
C PHE A 7 -10.84 8.16 11.66
N SER A 8 -11.02 7.42 12.77
CA SER A 8 -10.60 6.02 12.87
C SER A 8 -11.33 5.14 11.87
N LYS A 9 -12.65 5.28 11.76
CA LYS A 9 -13.50 4.53 10.82
C LYS A 9 -13.16 4.89 9.37
N LYS A 10 -13.03 6.17 9.07
CA LYS A 10 -12.60 6.65 7.74
C LYS A 10 -11.23 6.07 7.37
N ALA A 11 -10.25 6.10 8.27
CA ALA A 11 -8.92 5.53 8.02
C ALA A 11 -9.00 4.03 7.71
N THR A 12 -9.87 3.28 8.38
CA THR A 12 -10.08 1.84 8.13
C THR A 12 -10.66 1.61 6.74
N ILE A 13 -11.71 2.34 6.36
CA ILE A 13 -12.33 2.18 5.03
C ILE A 13 -11.39 2.58 3.92
N VAL A 14 -10.72 3.74 4.04
CA VAL A 14 -9.78 4.18 3.01
C VAL A 14 -8.62 3.20 2.88
N SER A 15 -8.12 2.65 4.00
CA SER A 15 -7.09 1.60 3.96
C SER A 15 -7.58 0.33 3.24
N PHE A 16 -8.83 -0.06 3.46
CA PHE A 16 -9.43 -1.21 2.78
C PHE A 16 -9.56 -0.95 1.27
N ILE A 17 -10.10 0.20 0.87
CA ILE A 17 -10.21 0.61 -0.55
C ILE A 17 -8.82 0.64 -1.20
N MET A 18 -7.82 1.23 -0.53
CA MET A 18 -6.45 1.28 -1.05
C MET A 18 -5.83 -0.11 -1.17
N SER A 19 -6.17 -1.05 -0.29
CA SER A 19 -5.73 -2.44 -0.44
C SER A 19 -6.32 -3.12 -1.68
N ILE A 20 -7.58 -2.79 -2.06
CA ILE A 20 -8.18 -3.26 -3.32
C ILE A 20 -7.42 -2.64 -4.51
N PHE A 21 -7.08 -1.36 -4.46
CA PHE A 21 -6.29 -0.73 -5.53
C PHE A 21 -4.87 -1.30 -5.64
N VAL A 22 -4.26 -1.76 -4.55
CA VAL A 22 -3.00 -2.52 -4.62
C VAL A 22 -3.19 -3.82 -5.43
N ILE A 23 -4.34 -4.51 -5.27
CA ILE A 23 -4.62 -5.69 -6.11
C ILE A 23 -4.73 -5.28 -7.59
N TYR A 24 -5.39 -4.16 -7.92
CA TYR A 24 -5.49 -3.64 -9.28
C TYR A 24 -4.12 -3.31 -9.91
N ILE A 25 -3.16 -2.77 -9.13
CA ILE A 25 -1.80 -2.53 -9.61
C ILE A 25 -1.15 -3.85 -10.07
N HIS A 26 -1.35 -4.92 -9.30
CA HIS A 26 -0.72 -6.23 -9.55
C HIS A 26 -1.56 -7.16 -10.44
N ALA A 27 -2.80 -6.78 -10.77
CA ALA A 27 -3.65 -7.49 -11.74
C ALA A 27 -3.30 -7.20 -13.20
N ASN A 28 -2.26 -6.40 -13.49
CA ASN A 28 -1.86 -6.07 -14.84
C ASN A 28 -1.60 -7.35 -15.65
N ASN A 29 -2.46 -7.58 -16.64
CA ASN A 29 -2.51 -8.81 -17.42
C ASN A 29 -2.14 -8.60 -18.89
N LEU A 30 -1.72 -7.42 -19.30
CA LEU A 30 -1.46 -7.06 -20.71
C LEU A 30 -0.50 -8.05 -21.38
N SER A 31 0.55 -8.47 -20.69
CA SER A 31 1.54 -9.43 -21.18
C SER A 31 0.93 -10.81 -21.45
N TYR A 32 -0.08 -11.23 -20.67
CA TYR A 32 -0.75 -12.53 -20.85
C TYR A 32 -1.55 -12.59 -22.16
N TYR A 33 -1.92 -11.42 -22.70
CA TYR A 33 -2.65 -11.25 -23.96
C TYR A 33 -1.75 -10.81 -25.12
N GLY A 34 -0.43 -10.70 -24.91
CA GLY A 34 0.51 -10.21 -25.91
C GLY A 34 0.30 -8.71 -26.24
N ILE A 35 -0.31 -7.95 -25.33
CA ILE A 35 -0.56 -6.51 -25.51
C ILE A 35 0.65 -5.74 -24.99
N ALA A 36 1.26 -4.92 -25.87
CA ALA A 36 2.39 -4.08 -25.48
C ALA A 36 1.97 -3.04 -24.41
N ALA A 37 2.77 -2.88 -23.36
CA ALA A 37 2.44 -2.01 -22.24
C ALA A 37 2.28 -0.52 -22.63
N ASN A 38 3.00 -0.06 -23.65
CA ASN A 38 2.95 1.31 -24.16
C ASN A 38 1.89 1.53 -25.27
N GLY A 39 1.02 0.52 -25.52
CA GLY A 39 -0.05 0.62 -26.50
C GLY A 39 -1.16 1.59 -26.08
N ARG A 40 -2.05 1.92 -27.02
CA ARG A 40 -3.22 2.79 -26.81
C ARG A 40 -4.54 2.01 -27.01
N THR A 41 -4.54 0.72 -26.73
CA THR A 41 -5.74 -0.10 -26.81
C THR A 41 -6.64 0.11 -25.58
N VAL A 42 -7.91 -0.32 -25.67
CA VAL A 42 -8.85 -0.23 -24.52
C VAL A 42 -8.28 -0.91 -23.27
N PRO A 43 -7.71 -2.14 -23.34
CA PRO A 43 -7.05 -2.73 -22.15
C PRO A 43 -5.94 -1.86 -21.57
N ASN A 44 -5.08 -1.24 -22.41
CA ASN A 44 -4.03 -0.33 -21.92
C ASN A 44 -4.62 0.86 -21.16
N ILE A 45 -5.68 1.48 -21.71
CA ILE A 45 -6.34 2.63 -21.06
C ILE A 45 -6.85 2.23 -19.67
N VAL A 46 -7.57 1.13 -19.59
CA VAL A 46 -8.20 0.67 -18.35
C VAL A 46 -7.14 0.26 -17.30
N VAL A 47 -6.14 -0.53 -17.71
CA VAL A 47 -5.04 -0.95 -16.82
C VAL A 47 -4.24 0.25 -16.31
N ASN A 48 -3.91 1.20 -17.18
CA ASN A 48 -3.13 2.38 -16.79
C ASN A 48 -3.95 3.34 -15.92
N LEU A 49 -5.24 3.50 -16.18
CA LEU A 49 -6.09 4.37 -15.38
C LEU A 49 -6.35 3.77 -13.98
N CYS A 50 -6.76 2.51 -13.91
CA CYS A 50 -7.09 1.86 -12.64
C CYS A 50 -5.85 1.47 -11.83
N GLY A 51 -4.84 0.88 -12.46
CA GLY A 51 -3.61 0.45 -11.79
C GLY A 51 -2.61 1.59 -11.58
N GLY A 52 -2.20 2.26 -12.64
CA GLY A 52 -1.20 3.34 -12.60
C GLY A 52 -1.75 4.66 -12.07
N GLY A 53 -2.91 5.09 -12.56
CA GLY A 53 -3.53 6.36 -12.17
C GLY A 53 -4.06 6.35 -10.74
N ILE A 54 -5.21 5.72 -10.52
CA ILE A 54 -5.88 5.70 -9.21
C ILE A 54 -5.16 4.75 -8.25
N GLY A 55 -4.86 3.53 -8.69
CA GLY A 55 -4.20 2.52 -7.86
C GLY A 55 -2.85 2.98 -7.33
N GLY A 56 -2.08 3.69 -8.13
CA GLY A 56 -0.79 4.22 -7.73
C GLY A 56 -0.81 5.14 -6.50
N ILE A 57 -1.99 5.64 -6.08
CA ILE A 57 -2.15 6.46 -4.86
C ILE A 57 -2.03 5.61 -3.58
N ALA A 58 -2.24 4.31 -3.67
CA ALA A 58 -2.31 3.43 -2.51
C ALA A 58 -1.02 3.44 -1.66
N VAL A 59 0.13 3.32 -2.30
CA VAL A 59 1.42 3.30 -1.60
C VAL A 59 1.74 4.64 -0.92
N PRO A 60 1.63 5.80 -1.61
CA PRO A 60 1.67 7.11 -0.97
C PRO A 60 0.76 7.25 0.24
N PHE A 61 -0.49 6.84 0.11
CA PHE A 61 -1.44 6.87 1.20
C PHE A 61 -0.97 6.05 2.41
N PHE A 62 -0.48 4.83 2.20
CA PHE A 62 -0.02 3.98 3.30
C PHE A 62 1.23 4.52 4.00
N PHE A 63 2.19 5.13 3.29
CA PHE A 63 3.33 5.81 3.92
C PHE A 63 2.86 7.03 4.74
N THR A 64 2.00 7.87 4.17
CA THR A 64 1.43 9.04 4.83
C THR A 64 0.70 8.64 6.12
N MET A 65 -0.19 7.64 6.05
CA MET A 65 -0.95 7.19 7.23
C MET A 65 -0.05 6.48 8.26
N SER A 66 0.98 5.77 7.84
CA SER A 66 1.93 5.11 8.77
C SER A 66 2.68 6.14 9.62
N ALA A 67 3.16 7.22 9.00
CA ALA A 67 3.81 8.33 9.71
C ALA A 67 2.81 9.12 10.56
N TYR A 68 1.61 9.38 10.03
CA TYR A 68 0.54 10.04 10.78
C TYR A 68 0.26 9.34 12.11
N TRP A 69 0.10 8.02 12.11
CA TRP A 69 -0.10 7.24 13.33
C TRP A 69 1.16 7.15 14.20
N LEU A 70 2.36 7.13 13.60
CA LEU A 70 3.62 7.07 14.35
C LEU A 70 3.83 8.35 15.14
N PHE A 71 3.71 9.52 14.51
CA PHE A 71 3.97 10.83 15.10
C PHE A 71 2.74 11.47 15.79
N ARG A 72 1.63 10.73 15.94
CA ARG A 72 0.43 11.22 16.63
C ARG A 72 0.64 11.22 18.15
N PHE A 73 1.39 12.18 18.62
CA PHE A 73 1.62 12.53 20.04
C PHE A 73 2.16 13.96 20.11
N ASP A 74 2.36 14.50 21.30
CA ASP A 74 2.99 15.82 21.45
C ASP A 74 4.49 15.70 21.17
N ILE A 75 4.90 16.13 19.98
CA ILE A 75 6.31 16.06 19.54
C ILE A 75 7.21 17.12 20.18
N HIS A 76 6.63 18.16 20.79
CA HIS A 76 7.35 19.24 21.48
C HIS A 76 7.53 18.95 22.98
N GLY A 77 6.80 17.98 23.52
CA GLY A 77 6.91 17.58 24.91
C GLY A 77 8.29 17.03 25.28
N ASN A 78 8.68 17.20 26.53
CA ASN A 78 9.98 16.77 27.06
C ASN A 78 10.23 15.26 26.87
N ASN A 79 9.17 14.44 26.91
CA ASN A 79 9.24 12.97 26.78
C ASN A 79 8.96 12.49 25.34
N ALA A 80 9.00 13.36 24.34
CA ALA A 80 8.64 13.03 22.97
C ALA A 80 9.48 11.87 22.38
N MET A 81 10.79 11.87 22.67
CA MET A 81 11.69 10.80 22.22
C MET A 81 11.34 9.45 22.87
N ASP A 82 11.05 9.42 24.16
CA ASP A 82 10.66 8.18 24.86
C ASP A 82 9.32 7.64 24.33
N VAL A 83 8.37 8.53 24.04
CA VAL A 83 7.09 8.14 23.42
C VAL A 83 7.34 7.52 22.05
N LEU A 84 8.17 8.15 21.24
CA LEU A 84 8.53 7.63 19.91
C LEU A 84 9.19 6.25 20.01
N ILE A 85 10.20 6.09 20.86
CA ILE A 85 10.92 4.82 21.05
C ILE A 85 9.97 3.69 21.48
N ARG A 86 9.02 3.97 22.40
CA ARG A 86 7.99 2.99 22.78
C ARG A 86 7.11 2.59 21.59
N LYS A 87 6.70 3.56 20.75
CA LYS A 87 5.93 3.28 19.52
C LYS A 87 6.74 2.48 18.51
N MET A 88 8.03 2.81 18.32
CA MET A 88 8.94 2.07 17.44
C MET A 88 9.06 0.61 17.87
N LYS A 89 9.33 0.33 19.16
CA LYS A 89 9.40 -1.03 19.72
C LYS A 89 8.13 -1.83 19.44
N LYS A 90 6.94 -1.21 19.60
CA LYS A 90 5.67 -1.85 19.26
C LYS A 90 5.57 -2.12 17.75
N LYS A 91 5.95 -1.16 16.90
CA LYS A 91 5.92 -1.29 15.45
C LYS A 91 6.90 -2.36 14.95
N THR A 92 8.08 -2.50 15.55
CA THR A 92 9.03 -3.57 15.22
C THR A 92 8.36 -4.94 15.30
N LYS A 93 7.67 -5.25 16.40
CA LYS A 93 6.95 -6.52 16.54
C LYS A 93 5.83 -6.69 15.52
N THR A 94 5.06 -5.63 15.26
CA THR A 94 3.86 -5.71 14.41
C THR A 94 4.14 -5.58 12.92
N ILE A 95 5.37 -5.27 12.51
CA ILE A 95 5.78 -5.11 11.10
C ILE A 95 6.92 -6.04 10.75
N CYS A 96 8.03 -6.08 11.53
CA CYS A 96 9.20 -6.88 11.18
C CYS A 96 8.91 -8.38 11.21
N LEU A 97 8.16 -8.86 12.22
CA LEU A 97 7.83 -10.28 12.30
C LEU A 97 6.97 -10.74 11.12
N PRO A 98 5.84 -10.10 10.79
CA PRO A 98 5.10 -10.41 9.57
C PRO A 98 5.95 -10.28 8.30
N TYR A 99 6.80 -9.26 8.20
CA TYR A 99 7.70 -9.08 7.06
C TYR A 99 8.57 -10.33 6.84
N LEU A 100 9.23 -10.84 7.88
CA LEU A 100 10.07 -12.02 7.79
C LEU A 100 9.25 -13.28 7.46
N LEU A 101 8.10 -13.48 8.12
CA LEU A 101 7.26 -14.66 7.91
C LEU A 101 6.71 -14.72 6.48
N TRP A 102 6.22 -13.60 5.94
CA TRP A 102 5.69 -13.56 4.58
C TRP A 102 6.78 -13.69 3.51
N ASN A 103 7.97 -13.13 3.75
CA ASN A 103 9.11 -13.32 2.84
C ASN A 103 9.57 -14.79 2.84
N ALA A 104 9.67 -15.42 4.02
CA ALA A 104 9.98 -16.83 4.13
C ALA A 104 8.91 -17.69 3.45
N PHE A 105 7.62 -17.40 3.67
CA PHE A 105 6.52 -18.06 2.99
C PHE A 105 6.61 -17.89 1.47
N GLY A 106 6.82 -16.68 0.97
CA GLY A 106 6.97 -16.40 -0.45
C GLY A 106 8.15 -17.15 -1.06
N MET A 107 9.30 -17.16 -0.38
CA MET A 107 10.47 -17.92 -0.83
C MET A 107 10.16 -19.42 -0.93
N ILE A 108 9.56 -20.03 0.10
CA ILE A 108 9.18 -21.45 0.09
C ILE A 108 8.16 -21.71 -1.00
N PHE A 109 7.15 -20.86 -1.14
CA PHE A 109 6.13 -21.00 -2.18
C PHE A 109 6.73 -20.99 -3.59
N TYR A 110 7.57 -20.01 -3.92
CA TYR A 110 8.22 -19.93 -5.23
C TYR A 110 9.22 -21.07 -5.43
N MET A 111 9.93 -21.50 -4.40
CA MET A 111 10.80 -22.66 -4.48
C MET A 111 10.04 -23.93 -4.87
N VAL A 112 8.87 -24.18 -4.24
CA VAL A 112 8.02 -25.34 -4.59
C VAL A 112 7.48 -25.19 -6.01
N ILE A 113 6.94 -24.03 -6.36
CA ILE A 113 6.33 -23.78 -7.67
C ILE A 113 7.33 -23.93 -8.82
N THR A 114 8.57 -23.47 -8.65
CA THR A 114 9.59 -23.54 -9.71
C THR A 114 10.04 -24.98 -10.00
N HIS A 115 9.81 -25.94 -9.09
CA HIS A 115 10.06 -27.37 -9.32
C HIS A 115 8.89 -28.09 -10.03
N ILE A 116 7.75 -27.43 -10.21
CA ILE A 116 6.59 -27.98 -10.91
C ILE A 116 6.51 -27.32 -12.30
N PRO A 117 6.86 -28.04 -13.41
CA PRO A 117 7.01 -27.42 -14.74
C PRO A 117 5.78 -26.63 -15.22
N PHE A 118 4.57 -27.16 -14.99
CA PHE A 118 3.32 -26.49 -15.35
C PHE A 118 3.11 -25.19 -14.56
N ALA A 119 3.44 -25.19 -13.28
CA ALA A 119 3.24 -24.05 -12.40
C ALA A 119 4.36 -22.99 -12.59
N ALA A 120 5.59 -23.39 -12.88
CA ALA A 120 6.69 -22.49 -13.20
C ALA A 120 6.37 -21.62 -14.43
N ASN A 121 5.76 -22.20 -15.46
CA ASN A 121 5.31 -21.46 -16.65
C ASN A 121 4.21 -20.43 -16.35
N MET A 122 3.44 -20.59 -15.27
CA MET A 122 2.44 -19.61 -14.82
C MET A 122 3.03 -18.46 -14.02
N MET A 123 4.29 -18.58 -13.60
CA MET A 123 4.98 -17.57 -12.78
C MET A 123 6.08 -16.81 -13.54
N ASN A 124 5.88 -16.59 -14.86
CA ASN A 124 6.76 -15.78 -15.72
C ASN A 124 8.23 -16.25 -15.73
N ASN A 125 8.48 -17.55 -15.97
CA ASN A 125 9.81 -18.15 -16.09
C ASN A 125 10.71 -17.90 -14.86
N CYS A 126 10.17 -18.04 -13.66
CA CYS A 126 11.00 -18.01 -12.47
C CYS A 126 12.09 -19.09 -12.55
N GLU A 127 13.35 -18.68 -12.44
CA GLU A 127 14.47 -19.61 -12.31
C GLU A 127 14.26 -20.54 -11.12
N VAL A 128 14.72 -21.77 -11.23
CA VAL A 128 14.67 -22.75 -10.13
C VAL A 128 15.45 -22.22 -8.94
N ILE A 129 14.78 -22.03 -7.81
CA ILE A 129 15.39 -21.48 -6.62
C ILE A 129 16.15 -22.58 -5.89
N SER A 130 17.48 -22.49 -5.88
CA SER A 130 18.32 -23.36 -5.09
C SER A 130 18.38 -22.92 -3.63
N LEU A 131 18.37 -23.88 -2.70
CA LEU A 131 18.45 -23.62 -1.25
C LEU A 131 19.92 -23.38 -0.85
N THR A 132 20.43 -22.18 -1.16
CA THR A 132 21.75 -21.71 -0.74
C THR A 132 21.61 -20.64 0.34
N LEU A 133 22.64 -20.50 1.20
CA LEU A 133 22.63 -19.47 2.25
C LEU A 133 22.40 -18.05 1.71
N PRO A 134 23.05 -17.61 0.61
CA PRO A 134 22.76 -16.31 0.00
C PRO A 134 21.30 -16.16 -0.42
N ASN A 135 20.71 -17.14 -1.09
CA ASN A 135 19.32 -17.10 -1.54
C ASN A 135 18.33 -17.03 -0.36
N VAL A 136 18.63 -17.73 0.74
CA VAL A 136 17.82 -17.66 1.98
C VAL A 136 17.89 -16.28 2.59
N VAL A 137 19.08 -15.70 2.70
CA VAL A 137 19.27 -14.35 3.25
C VAL A 137 18.58 -13.31 2.36
N GLU A 138 18.79 -13.36 1.05
CA GLU A 138 18.13 -12.44 0.10
C GLU A 138 16.61 -12.60 0.09
N GLY A 139 16.13 -13.84 0.14
CA GLY A 139 14.69 -14.15 0.13
C GLY A 139 13.98 -13.67 1.39
N VAL A 140 14.56 -13.94 2.56
CA VAL A 140 13.90 -13.66 3.85
C VAL A 140 14.07 -12.20 4.27
N PHE A 141 15.26 -11.61 4.10
CA PHE A 141 15.57 -10.27 4.60
C PHE A 141 15.45 -9.19 3.55
N PHE A 142 15.60 -9.50 2.25
CA PHE A 142 15.61 -8.52 1.16
C PHE A 142 14.47 -8.68 0.15
N HIS A 143 13.40 -9.41 0.51
CA HIS A 143 12.16 -9.60 -0.28
C HIS A 143 12.39 -10.00 -1.76
N LYS A 144 13.49 -10.68 -2.08
CA LYS A 144 13.87 -11.07 -3.44
C LYS A 144 12.76 -11.82 -4.17
N TYR A 145 12.10 -12.75 -3.48
CA TYR A 145 11.02 -13.57 -4.06
C TYR A 145 9.61 -13.03 -3.81
N TYR A 146 9.45 -12.17 -2.79
CA TYR A 146 8.17 -11.54 -2.48
C TYR A 146 8.26 -10.03 -2.71
N PHE A 147 8.44 -9.65 -3.98
CA PHE A 147 8.82 -8.30 -4.40
C PHE A 147 7.90 -7.19 -3.87
N THR A 148 6.62 -7.46 -3.64
CA THR A 148 5.67 -6.45 -3.12
C THR A 148 6.04 -5.94 -1.73
N PHE A 149 6.90 -6.66 -1.00
CA PHE A 149 7.31 -6.30 0.35
C PHE A 149 8.40 -5.21 0.40
N TRP A 150 8.80 -4.66 -0.76
CA TRP A 150 9.63 -3.46 -0.79
C TRP A 150 9.03 -2.32 0.03
N TYR A 151 7.69 -2.16 0.04
CA TYR A 151 7.00 -1.15 0.84
C TYR A 151 7.23 -1.36 2.35
N LEU A 152 7.09 -2.59 2.86
CA LEU A 152 7.35 -2.88 4.28
C LEU A 152 8.82 -2.70 4.66
N LYS A 153 9.76 -3.07 3.76
CA LYS A 153 11.18 -2.83 3.96
C LYS A 153 11.45 -1.34 4.12
N ASP A 154 10.96 -0.52 3.22
CA ASP A 154 11.13 0.93 3.29
C ASP A 154 10.47 1.50 4.57
N LEU A 155 9.29 1.01 4.93
CA LEU A 155 8.60 1.43 6.15
C LEU A 155 9.40 1.07 7.43
N ILE A 156 10.02 -0.11 7.48
CA ILE A 156 10.89 -0.52 8.59
C ILE A 156 12.07 0.45 8.72
N VAL A 157 12.72 0.78 7.61
CA VAL A 157 13.85 1.72 7.60
C VAL A 157 13.40 3.12 8.05
N LEU A 158 12.28 3.63 7.54
CA LEU A 158 11.74 4.94 7.92
C LEU A 158 11.35 5.00 9.40
N ILE A 159 10.80 3.91 9.96
CA ILE A 159 10.56 3.81 11.39
C ILE A 159 11.89 3.81 12.16
N ALA A 160 12.91 3.13 11.68
CA ALA A 160 14.23 3.11 12.35
C ALA A 160 14.89 4.49 12.40
N ILE A 161 14.79 5.28 11.32
CA ILE A 161 15.33 6.65 11.28
C ILE A 161 14.36 7.72 11.83
N SER A 162 13.19 7.32 12.32
CA SER A 162 12.17 8.27 12.83
C SER A 162 12.62 9.17 13.99
N PRO A 163 13.62 8.82 14.83
CA PRO A 163 14.22 9.78 15.78
C PRO A 163 14.83 11.01 15.10
N VAL A 164 15.49 10.84 13.96
CA VAL A 164 16.03 11.95 13.16
C VAL A 164 14.89 12.75 12.54
N LEU A 165 13.88 12.05 11.99
CA LEU A 165 12.70 12.69 11.41
C LEU A 165 11.89 13.48 12.46
N LEU A 166 11.84 13.01 13.72
CA LEU A 166 11.22 13.76 14.81
C LEU A 166 11.92 15.11 15.05
N VAL A 167 13.25 15.13 15.01
CA VAL A 167 14.01 16.40 15.16
C VAL A 167 13.65 17.37 14.04
N LEU A 168 13.60 16.90 12.78
CA LEU A 168 13.19 17.73 11.65
C LEU A 168 11.75 18.23 11.78
N LEU A 169 10.83 17.36 12.25
CA LEU A 169 9.42 17.70 12.43
C LEU A 169 9.16 18.70 13.57
N ARG A 170 10.07 18.89 14.53
CA ARG A 170 9.92 19.85 15.62
C ARG A 170 9.88 21.32 15.17
N ASN A 171 10.48 21.62 14.03
CA ASN A 171 10.44 22.96 13.46
C ASN A 171 9.62 22.93 12.17
N LYS A 172 8.56 23.76 12.11
CA LYS A 172 7.64 23.79 10.95
C LYS A 172 8.34 24.11 9.63
N CYS A 173 9.26 25.07 9.64
CA CYS A 173 9.98 25.48 8.44
C CYS A 173 10.95 24.37 7.99
N VAL A 174 11.68 23.77 8.94
CA VAL A 174 12.61 22.65 8.62
C VAL A 174 11.86 21.45 8.09
N ALA A 175 10.70 21.10 8.68
CA ALA A 175 9.84 20.02 8.20
C ALA A 175 9.36 20.28 6.77
N LEU A 176 8.89 21.51 6.48
CA LEU A 176 8.45 21.89 5.14
C LEU A 176 9.61 21.84 4.13
N MET A 177 10.78 22.39 4.50
CA MET A 177 11.99 22.31 3.67
C MET A 177 12.39 20.86 3.40
N SER A 178 12.33 19.98 4.40
CA SER A 178 12.62 18.54 4.22
C SER A 178 11.65 17.87 3.25
N ILE A 179 10.37 18.24 3.25
CA ILE A 179 9.38 17.77 2.27
C ILE A 179 9.74 18.27 0.88
N ILE A 180 10.06 19.57 0.73
CA ILE A 180 10.43 20.15 -0.57
C ILE A 180 11.69 19.49 -1.12
N VAL A 181 12.74 19.33 -0.31
CA VAL A 181 13.99 18.65 -0.71
C VAL A 181 13.71 17.21 -1.13
N SER A 182 12.87 16.47 -0.38
CA SER A 182 12.47 15.12 -0.75
C SER A 182 11.68 15.09 -2.06
N ALA A 183 10.80 16.07 -2.30
CA ALA A 183 10.05 16.17 -3.56
C ALA A 183 10.97 16.46 -4.75
N VAL A 184 11.94 17.37 -4.59
CA VAL A 184 12.95 17.65 -5.61
C VAL A 184 13.80 16.42 -5.89
N ALA A 185 14.23 15.69 -4.86
CA ALA A 185 14.98 14.45 -5.04
C ALA A 185 14.18 13.40 -5.86
N VAL A 186 12.89 13.28 -5.61
CA VAL A 186 12.00 12.39 -6.40
C VAL A 186 11.89 12.85 -7.85
N LEU A 187 11.73 14.16 -8.11
CA LEU A 187 11.68 14.72 -9.47
C LEU A 187 12.98 14.48 -10.23
N LEU A 188 14.11 14.52 -9.54
CA LEU A 188 15.44 14.22 -10.10
C LEU A 188 15.74 12.71 -10.16
N LYS A 189 14.76 11.85 -9.79
CA LYS A 189 14.88 10.38 -9.74
C LYS A 189 16.03 9.89 -8.85
N LEU A 190 16.29 10.63 -7.77
CA LEU A 190 17.29 10.26 -6.77
C LEU A 190 16.66 9.34 -5.74
N ASP A 191 17.06 8.09 -5.74
CA ASP A 191 16.71 7.13 -4.70
C ASP A 191 17.88 6.95 -3.73
N PHE A 192 17.53 6.70 -2.47
CA PHE A 192 18.53 6.32 -1.48
C PHE A 192 18.84 4.83 -1.62
N VAL A 193 20.07 4.43 -1.25
CA VAL A 193 20.50 3.02 -1.34
C VAL A 193 19.56 2.08 -0.57
N ILE A 194 19.00 2.55 0.55
CA ILE A 194 18.25 1.71 1.50
C ILE A 194 16.73 1.82 1.33
N PHE A 195 16.21 2.94 0.80
CA PHE A 195 14.79 3.19 0.59
C PHE A 195 14.54 4.16 -0.57
N LYS A 196 13.34 4.17 -1.12
CA LYS A 196 12.97 5.07 -2.22
C LYS A 196 12.72 6.49 -1.72
N GLY A 197 13.10 7.49 -2.52
CA GLY A 197 12.83 8.90 -2.22
C GLY A 197 11.34 9.19 -2.03
N THR A 198 10.48 8.55 -2.81
CA THR A 198 9.03 8.63 -2.67
C THR A 198 8.52 8.16 -1.30
N SER A 199 9.15 7.12 -0.73
CA SER A 199 8.78 6.59 0.60
C SER A 199 9.04 7.62 1.69
N LEU A 200 10.20 8.29 1.66
CA LEU A 200 10.54 9.37 2.59
C LEU A 200 9.60 10.56 2.44
N LEU A 201 9.35 11.00 1.21
CA LEU A 201 8.47 12.14 0.91
C LEU A 201 7.09 11.96 1.57
N PHE A 202 6.42 10.84 1.29
CA PHE A 202 5.08 10.61 1.82
C PHE A 202 5.07 10.35 3.32
N PHE A 203 6.13 9.76 3.85
CA PHE A 203 6.27 9.59 5.29
C PHE A 203 6.44 10.96 6.00
N MET A 204 7.24 11.87 5.44
CA MET A 204 7.38 13.23 5.97
C MET A 204 6.09 14.05 5.85
N ILE A 205 5.34 13.91 4.74
CA ILE A 205 4.00 14.52 4.59
C ILE A 205 3.07 14.05 5.72
N GLY A 206 3.05 12.75 6.04
CA GLY A 206 2.23 12.21 7.12
C GLY A 206 2.62 12.74 8.50
N GLY A 207 3.92 12.83 8.80
CA GLY A 207 4.44 13.44 10.02
C GLY A 207 4.07 14.93 10.15
N TYR A 208 4.25 15.69 9.06
CA TYR A 208 3.85 17.10 9.00
C TYR A 208 2.34 17.26 9.20
N ALA A 209 1.55 16.42 8.54
CA ALA A 209 0.10 16.47 8.60
C ALA A 209 -0.44 16.34 10.03
N VAL A 210 0.05 15.38 10.80
CA VAL A 210 -0.40 15.17 12.18
C VAL A 210 0.11 16.24 13.14
N THR A 211 1.23 16.87 12.82
CA THR A 211 1.86 17.86 13.69
C THR A 211 1.28 19.25 13.49
N TYR A 212 1.09 19.67 12.24
CA TYR A 212 0.79 21.08 11.91
C TYR A 212 -0.56 21.30 11.25
N THR A 213 -1.18 20.25 10.69
CA THR A 213 -2.46 20.35 9.96
C THR A 213 -3.45 19.28 10.40
N LYS A 214 -3.36 18.85 11.67
CA LYS A 214 -4.17 17.76 12.23
C LYS A 214 -5.66 17.99 12.03
N ASP A 215 -6.17 19.18 12.36
CA ASP A 215 -7.60 19.49 12.27
C ASP A 215 -8.10 19.43 10.82
N PHE A 216 -7.26 19.84 9.86
CA PHE A 216 -7.58 19.67 8.44
C PHE A 216 -7.77 18.21 8.07
N PHE A 217 -6.96 17.27 8.62
CA PHE A 217 -7.07 15.85 8.32
C PHE A 217 -8.20 15.14 9.07
N GLU A 218 -8.47 15.54 10.32
CA GLU A 218 -9.43 14.84 11.19
C GLU A 218 -10.86 15.31 11.05
N ASN A 219 -11.06 16.56 10.66
CA ASN A 219 -12.39 17.12 10.48
C ASN A 219 -13.00 16.70 9.14
N LYS A 220 -14.31 16.41 9.15
CA LYS A 220 -15.08 16.12 7.97
C LYS A 220 -15.08 17.32 7.01
N GLU A 221 -14.92 17.06 5.72
CA GLU A 221 -14.97 18.10 4.68
C GLU A 221 -16.41 18.26 4.16
N ASN A 222 -16.91 19.47 4.21
CA ASN A 222 -18.27 19.77 3.75
C ASN A 222 -18.37 19.97 2.23
N SER A 223 -17.24 20.34 1.59
CA SER A 223 -17.15 20.59 0.15
C SER A 223 -16.37 19.49 -0.57
N ALA A 224 -16.60 18.25 -0.22
CA ALA A 224 -15.82 17.11 -0.68
C ALA A 224 -15.87 16.90 -2.22
N TRP A 225 -16.88 17.40 -2.91
CA TRP A 225 -16.99 17.35 -4.37
C TRP A 225 -15.82 18.04 -5.10
N LYS A 226 -15.26 19.12 -4.51
CA LYS A 226 -14.07 19.82 -5.04
C LYS A 226 -12.86 18.89 -5.04
N TRP A 227 -12.72 18.13 -3.97
CA TRP A 227 -11.63 17.17 -3.81
C TRP A 227 -11.80 15.96 -4.72
N LEU A 228 -13.05 15.53 -4.92
CA LEU A 228 -13.38 14.46 -5.88
C LEU A 228 -13.03 14.88 -7.31
N LEU A 229 -13.38 16.10 -7.70
CA LEU A 229 -12.98 16.67 -8.99
C LEU A 229 -11.46 16.74 -9.11
N ALA A 230 -10.77 17.24 -8.07
CA ALA A 230 -9.32 17.36 -8.09
C ALA A 230 -8.62 16.00 -8.21
N ILE A 231 -9.06 14.96 -7.48
CA ILE A 231 -8.46 13.62 -7.61
C ILE A 231 -8.70 13.00 -8.98
N THR A 232 -9.87 13.24 -9.59
CA THR A 232 -10.17 12.79 -10.94
C THR A 232 -9.25 13.46 -11.96
N LEU A 233 -9.06 14.77 -11.84
CA LEU A 233 -8.12 15.52 -12.69
C LEU A 233 -6.68 15.03 -12.54
N THR A 234 -6.24 14.72 -11.32
CA THR A 234 -4.89 14.14 -11.13
C THR A 234 -4.76 12.79 -11.80
N GLY A 235 -5.80 11.95 -11.77
CA GLY A 235 -5.84 10.67 -12.49
C GLY A 235 -5.69 10.85 -14.00
N ILE A 236 -6.40 11.82 -14.59
CA ILE A 236 -6.31 12.15 -16.02
C ILE A 236 -4.91 12.69 -16.36
N ILE A 237 -4.37 13.62 -15.58
CA ILE A 237 -3.04 14.20 -15.77
C ILE A 237 -1.97 13.11 -15.76
N ARG A 238 -2.07 12.16 -14.85
CA ARG A 238 -1.15 11.02 -14.76
C ARG A 238 -1.30 10.07 -15.95
N TYR A 239 -2.53 9.87 -16.42
CA TYR A 239 -2.80 9.08 -17.62
C TYR A 239 -2.18 9.71 -18.87
N VAL A 240 -2.36 11.02 -19.07
CA VAL A 240 -1.76 11.78 -20.20
C VAL A 240 -0.23 11.83 -20.08
N ASN A 241 0.30 11.62 -18.88
CA ASN A 241 1.74 11.51 -18.59
C ASN A 241 2.55 12.73 -19.04
N VAL A 242 2.10 13.92 -18.67
CA VAL A 242 2.95 15.14 -18.74
C VAL A 242 3.94 15.08 -17.57
N PRO A 243 5.25 14.83 -17.80
CA PRO A 243 6.14 14.26 -16.77
C PRO A 243 6.13 15.02 -15.43
N ILE A 244 6.48 16.31 -15.43
CA ILE A 244 6.57 17.10 -14.17
C ILE A 244 5.18 17.27 -13.53
N ILE A 245 4.15 17.54 -14.33
CA ILE A 245 2.79 17.77 -13.81
C ILE A 245 2.21 16.47 -13.26
N ALA A 246 2.50 15.33 -13.89
CA ALA A 246 2.09 14.03 -13.41
C ALA A 246 2.71 13.72 -12.05
N GLU A 247 4.01 14.00 -11.85
CA GLU A 247 4.68 13.79 -10.56
C GLU A 247 4.16 14.74 -9.47
N LEU A 248 3.98 16.03 -9.78
CA LEU A 248 3.42 16.99 -8.83
C LEU A 248 1.99 16.60 -8.42
N SER A 249 1.16 16.17 -9.38
CA SER A 249 -0.19 15.67 -9.10
C SER A 249 -0.18 14.42 -8.21
N TYR A 250 0.84 13.57 -8.37
CA TYR A 250 1.05 12.40 -7.53
C TYR A 250 1.38 12.76 -6.09
N PHE A 251 2.20 13.80 -5.85
CA PHE A 251 2.59 14.21 -4.51
C PHE A 251 1.42 14.66 -3.64
N ILE A 252 0.41 15.30 -4.24
CA ILE A 252 -0.78 15.77 -3.52
C ILE A 252 -1.90 14.73 -3.47
N SER A 253 -1.81 13.66 -4.24
CA SER A 253 -2.89 12.67 -4.41
C SER A 253 -3.38 12.00 -3.12
N PRO A 254 -2.55 11.67 -2.10
CA PRO A 254 -3.06 11.12 -0.84
C PRO A 254 -3.96 12.09 -0.07
N ILE A 255 -3.65 13.39 -0.15
CA ILE A 255 -4.43 14.45 0.50
C ILE A 255 -5.77 14.62 -0.22
N LEU A 256 -5.74 14.67 -1.56
CA LEU A 256 -6.94 14.78 -2.38
C LEU A 256 -7.86 13.60 -2.16
N LEU A 257 -7.32 12.38 -2.18
CA LEU A 257 -8.08 11.17 -1.89
C LEU A 257 -8.70 11.23 -0.50
N TRP A 258 -7.91 11.57 0.52
CA TRP A 258 -8.40 11.63 1.89
C TRP A 258 -9.59 12.55 2.04
N LYS A 259 -9.55 13.73 1.43
CA LYS A 259 -10.63 14.70 1.49
C LYS A 259 -11.84 14.35 0.60
N SER A 260 -11.61 13.75 -0.56
CA SER A 260 -12.69 13.35 -1.48
C SER A 260 -13.60 12.27 -0.89
N VAL A 261 -13.08 11.39 -0.05
CA VAL A 261 -13.84 10.30 0.59
C VAL A 261 -14.96 10.84 1.49
N ASP A 262 -14.81 12.02 2.07
CA ASP A 262 -15.88 12.65 2.89
C ASP A 262 -17.18 12.87 2.11
N GLY A 263 -17.11 13.06 0.79
CA GLY A 263 -18.28 13.23 -0.08
C GLY A 263 -18.97 11.91 -0.48
N VAL A 264 -18.27 10.80 -0.32
CA VAL A 264 -18.78 9.46 -0.66
C VAL A 264 -19.33 8.74 0.57
N LEU A 265 -18.84 9.09 1.77
CA LEU A 265 -19.30 8.48 3.00
C LEU A 265 -20.71 8.94 3.36
N PRO A 266 -21.61 8.02 3.75
CA PRO A 266 -22.95 8.38 4.22
C PRO A 266 -22.93 9.34 5.42
N SER A 267 -23.98 10.11 5.59
CA SER A 267 -24.10 11.06 6.72
C SER A 267 -24.09 10.39 8.08
N ASP A 268 -24.66 9.17 8.16
CA ASP A 268 -24.73 8.32 9.35
C ASP A 268 -23.54 7.36 9.50
N PHE A 269 -22.49 7.57 8.70
CA PHE A 269 -21.31 6.70 8.66
C PHE A 269 -20.65 6.53 10.05
N HIS A 270 -20.62 7.59 10.85
CA HIS A 270 -20.03 7.56 12.19
C HIS A 270 -20.77 6.63 13.17
N GLU A 271 -22.04 6.31 12.91
CA GLU A 271 -22.86 5.39 13.71
C GLU A 271 -22.76 3.94 13.25
N LYS A 272 -22.37 3.70 11.98
CA LYS A 272 -22.31 2.35 11.40
C LYS A 272 -21.09 1.57 11.92
N GLN A 273 -21.31 0.29 12.19
CA GLN A 273 -20.22 -0.64 12.49
C GLN A 273 -19.41 -0.92 11.23
N ILE A 274 -18.08 -0.99 11.39
CA ILE A 274 -17.18 -1.43 10.33
C ILE A 274 -17.16 -2.94 10.27
N ASN A 275 -17.36 -3.51 9.08
CA ASN A 275 -17.22 -4.95 8.87
C ASN A 275 -15.79 -5.40 9.25
N TRP A 276 -15.69 -6.52 9.95
CA TRP A 276 -14.42 -7.11 10.39
C TRP A 276 -13.39 -7.22 9.23
N PHE A 277 -13.83 -7.66 8.05
CA PHE A 277 -12.92 -7.83 6.91
C PHE A 277 -12.29 -6.51 6.44
N MET A 278 -12.99 -5.38 6.57
CA MET A 278 -12.42 -4.07 6.25
C MET A 278 -11.24 -3.70 7.14
N THR A 279 -11.14 -4.30 8.33
CA THR A 279 -10.00 -4.10 9.23
C THR A 279 -8.76 -4.91 8.81
N GLN A 280 -8.91 -5.84 7.85
CA GLN A 280 -7.86 -6.79 7.44
C GLN A 280 -6.99 -6.28 6.27
N SER A 281 -6.91 -4.97 6.06
CA SER A 281 -6.12 -4.35 4.97
C SER A 281 -4.68 -4.85 4.88
N PHE A 282 -4.05 -5.15 6.02
CA PHE A 282 -2.69 -5.70 6.04
C PHE A 282 -2.64 -7.13 5.49
N PHE A 283 -3.60 -7.99 5.87
CA PHE A 283 -3.65 -9.37 5.36
C PHE A 283 -3.93 -9.38 3.85
N ILE A 284 -4.85 -8.52 3.38
CA ILE A 284 -5.12 -8.33 1.96
C ILE A 284 -3.84 -7.93 1.23
N TYR A 285 -3.12 -6.91 1.74
CA TYR A 285 -1.84 -6.49 1.19
C TYR A 285 -0.80 -7.62 1.21
N ALA A 286 -0.73 -8.40 2.28
CA ALA A 286 0.31 -9.41 2.43
C ALA A 286 0.15 -10.60 1.47
N CYS A 287 -1.08 -11.02 1.16
CA CYS A 287 -1.30 -12.27 0.40
C CYS A 287 -1.81 -12.09 -1.04
N HIS A 288 -2.08 -10.86 -1.52
CA HIS A 288 -2.79 -10.64 -2.80
C HIS A 288 -2.02 -11.10 -4.04
N VAL A 289 -0.70 -11.01 -4.04
CA VAL A 289 0.11 -11.16 -5.26
C VAL A 289 0.02 -12.56 -5.87
N ILE A 290 0.06 -13.58 -5.03
CA ILE A 290 -0.01 -14.97 -5.50
C ILE A 290 -1.36 -15.27 -6.16
N PRO A 291 -2.51 -15.09 -5.49
CA PRO A 291 -3.79 -15.41 -6.11
C PRO A 291 -4.11 -14.51 -7.32
N VAL A 292 -3.78 -13.22 -7.32
CA VAL A 292 -4.08 -12.36 -8.47
C VAL A 292 -3.28 -12.78 -9.70
N THR A 293 -2.04 -13.21 -9.54
CA THR A 293 -1.22 -13.74 -10.64
C THR A 293 -1.81 -15.03 -11.21
N ILE A 294 -2.16 -15.98 -10.33
CA ILE A 294 -2.77 -17.26 -10.74
C ILE A 294 -4.09 -17.03 -11.48
N ILE A 295 -4.97 -16.19 -10.91
CA ILE A 295 -6.27 -15.84 -11.52
C ILE A 295 -6.07 -15.18 -12.88
N GLY A 296 -5.13 -14.25 -13.00
CA GLY A 296 -4.81 -13.57 -14.27
C GLY A 296 -4.44 -14.57 -15.36
N HIS A 297 -3.57 -15.55 -15.05
CA HIS A 297 -3.19 -16.61 -15.99
C HIS A 297 -4.35 -17.53 -16.34
N ILE A 298 -5.20 -17.91 -15.38
CA ILE A 298 -6.38 -18.75 -15.64
C ILE A 298 -7.34 -18.02 -16.57
N LEU A 299 -7.66 -16.77 -16.29
CA LEU A 299 -8.57 -15.96 -17.11
C LEU A 299 -8.05 -15.74 -18.52
N ALA A 300 -6.73 -15.58 -18.69
CA ALA A 300 -6.11 -15.44 -20.00
C ALA A 300 -6.20 -16.70 -20.88
N LYS A 301 -6.44 -17.88 -20.28
CA LYS A 301 -6.68 -19.13 -21.03
C LYS A 301 -8.12 -19.27 -21.54
N ILE A 302 -9.09 -18.57 -20.93
CA ILE A 302 -10.52 -18.63 -21.29
C ILE A 302 -10.79 -17.87 -22.59
N GLY A 303 -10.14 -16.73 -22.81
CA GLY A 303 -10.29 -15.91 -24.00
C GLY A 303 -9.04 -15.08 -24.29
N ARG A 304 -8.85 -14.68 -25.55
CA ARG A 304 -7.62 -13.99 -26.00
C ARG A 304 -7.85 -12.70 -26.78
N ASN A 305 -9.05 -12.11 -26.69
CA ASN A 305 -9.34 -10.85 -27.35
C ASN A 305 -9.20 -9.64 -26.37
N TYR A 306 -9.18 -8.45 -26.93
CA TYR A 306 -9.03 -7.20 -26.15
C TYR A 306 -10.18 -6.95 -25.17
N LEU A 307 -11.40 -7.31 -25.56
CA LEU A 307 -12.55 -7.20 -24.67
C LEU A 307 -12.37 -8.07 -23.43
N TRP A 308 -12.00 -9.35 -23.65
CA TRP A 308 -11.75 -10.27 -22.55
C TRP A 308 -10.54 -9.89 -21.69
N ALA A 309 -9.49 -9.33 -22.29
CA ALA A 309 -8.36 -8.77 -21.54
C ALA A 309 -8.82 -7.67 -20.57
N THR A 310 -9.71 -6.78 -21.02
CA THR A 310 -10.28 -5.72 -20.16
C THR A 310 -11.18 -6.30 -19.07
N VAL A 311 -12.09 -7.20 -19.45
CA VAL A 311 -13.03 -7.83 -18.50
C VAL A 311 -12.27 -8.65 -17.44
N SER A 312 -11.29 -9.44 -17.85
CA SER A 312 -10.48 -10.24 -16.92
C SER A 312 -9.67 -9.38 -15.94
N TYR A 313 -9.11 -8.26 -16.41
CA TYR A 313 -8.45 -7.29 -15.54
C TYR A 313 -9.41 -6.70 -14.48
N MET A 314 -10.63 -6.36 -14.89
CA MET A 314 -11.61 -5.79 -13.96
C MET A 314 -12.14 -6.82 -12.95
N ILE A 315 -12.23 -8.10 -13.31
CA ILE A 315 -12.79 -9.17 -12.48
C ILE A 315 -11.73 -9.79 -11.56
N ALA A 316 -10.48 -9.94 -12.02
CA ALA A 316 -9.42 -10.63 -11.27
C ALA A 316 -9.22 -10.10 -9.85
N PRO A 317 -9.23 -8.77 -9.57
CA PRO A 317 -9.11 -8.24 -8.21
C PRO A 317 -10.25 -8.69 -7.29
N TRP A 318 -11.48 -8.80 -7.79
CA TRP A 318 -12.63 -9.18 -6.99
C TRP A 318 -12.64 -10.67 -6.65
N ILE A 319 -12.25 -11.53 -7.62
CA ILE A 319 -12.06 -12.96 -7.35
C ILE A 319 -10.94 -13.13 -6.31
N THR A 320 -9.84 -12.42 -6.49
CA THR A 320 -8.72 -12.40 -5.53
C THR A 320 -9.19 -12.00 -4.14
N LEU A 321 -9.94 -10.91 -4.03
CA LEU A 321 -10.47 -10.42 -2.75
C LEU A 321 -11.40 -11.43 -2.08
N ALA A 322 -12.26 -12.11 -2.86
CA ALA A 322 -13.13 -13.17 -2.36
C ALA A 322 -12.34 -14.38 -1.80
N LEU A 323 -11.29 -14.81 -2.51
CA LEU A 323 -10.41 -15.88 -2.03
C LEU A 323 -9.67 -15.48 -0.75
N ILE A 324 -9.19 -14.24 -0.68
CA ILE A 324 -8.55 -13.69 0.53
C ILE A 324 -9.54 -13.64 1.69
N TYR A 325 -10.78 -13.24 1.44
CA TYR A 325 -11.84 -13.25 2.45
C TYR A 325 -12.08 -14.65 3.01
N ILE A 326 -12.20 -15.66 2.15
CA ILE A 326 -12.38 -17.06 2.56
C ILE A 326 -11.16 -17.51 3.39
N ALA A 327 -9.94 -17.28 2.92
CA ALA A 327 -8.71 -17.62 3.61
C ALA A 327 -8.60 -16.93 4.97
N ALA A 328 -8.92 -15.64 5.05
CA ALA A 328 -8.91 -14.87 6.30
C ALA A 328 -9.90 -15.45 7.32
N ASN A 329 -11.13 -15.74 6.89
CA ASN A 329 -12.15 -16.34 7.76
C ASN A 329 -11.74 -17.73 8.26
N MET A 330 -11.21 -18.57 7.37
CA MET A 330 -10.73 -19.90 7.74
C MET A 330 -9.60 -19.82 8.77
N LEU A 331 -8.59 -18.99 8.50
CA LEU A 331 -7.46 -18.81 9.41
C LEU A 331 -7.89 -18.17 10.74
N TYR A 332 -8.77 -17.18 10.70
CA TYR A 332 -9.28 -16.55 11.92
C TYR A 332 -10.07 -17.56 12.80
N LYS A 333 -10.88 -18.43 12.18
CA LYS A 333 -11.70 -19.42 12.87
C LYS A 333 -10.90 -20.60 13.41
N TYR A 334 -10.00 -21.17 12.59
CA TYR A 334 -9.33 -22.44 12.91
C TYR A 334 -7.92 -22.28 13.45
N ALA A 335 -7.24 -21.17 13.17
CA ALA A 335 -5.87 -20.89 13.60
C ALA A 335 -5.68 -19.43 14.05
N PRO A 336 -6.47 -18.90 15.03
CA PRO A 336 -6.48 -17.47 15.36
C PRO A 336 -5.12 -16.96 15.85
N ARG A 337 -4.35 -17.78 16.57
CA ARG A 337 -3.00 -17.41 17.03
C ARG A 337 -2.03 -17.23 15.85
N PHE A 338 -2.08 -18.14 14.88
CA PHE A 338 -1.26 -18.06 13.67
C PHE A 338 -1.69 -16.86 12.82
N TYR A 339 -3.00 -16.67 12.62
CA TYR A 339 -3.52 -15.50 11.91
C TYR A 339 -3.07 -14.20 12.57
N GLY A 340 -3.13 -14.11 13.91
CA GLY A 340 -2.62 -12.96 14.66
C GLY A 340 -1.13 -12.71 14.42
N LEU A 341 -0.33 -13.76 14.37
CA LEU A 341 1.10 -13.67 14.14
C LEU A 341 1.42 -13.08 12.76
N ILE A 342 0.83 -13.62 11.69
CA ILE A 342 1.06 -13.17 10.31
C ILE A 342 0.44 -11.80 9.99
N CYS A 343 -0.54 -11.35 10.80
CA CYS A 343 -1.13 -10.02 10.73
C CYS A 343 -0.47 -9.00 11.67
N GLY A 344 0.59 -9.37 12.41
CA GLY A 344 1.29 -8.49 13.34
C GLY A 344 0.45 -8.09 14.56
N GLY A 345 -0.37 -8.99 15.09
CA GLY A 345 -1.19 -8.76 16.27
C GLY A 345 -2.33 -7.74 16.08
N ARG A 346 -2.77 -7.50 14.84
CA ARG A 346 -3.84 -6.55 14.51
C ARG A 346 -5.26 -7.11 14.67
N ILE A 347 -5.38 -8.30 15.24
CA ILE A 347 -6.70 -8.89 15.55
C ILE A 347 -7.23 -8.17 16.77
N LYS A 348 -8.40 -7.54 16.65
CA LYS A 348 -9.22 -7.19 17.81
C LYS A 348 -9.91 -8.49 18.23
N ASN A 349 -9.61 -8.98 19.43
CA ASN A 349 -10.48 -9.93 20.09
C ASN A 349 -11.81 -9.18 20.32
N GLU A 350 -12.88 -9.70 19.74
CA GLU A 350 -14.24 -9.29 20.09
C GLU A 350 -14.53 -9.64 21.54
#